data_c3c62ca4e6818c5bce7cee83111cd073
#
_entry.id   c3c62ca4e6818c5bce7cee83111cd073
#
_cell.length_a   1.000
_cell.length_b   1.000
_cell.length_c   1.000
_cell.angle_alpha   90.00
_cell.angle_beta   90.00
_cell.angle_gamma   90.00
#
_symmetry.space_group_name_H-M   'P 1'
#
loop_
_entity.id
_entity.type
_entity.pdbx_description
1 polymer ?
#
loop_
_entity_poly.entity_id
_entity_poly.type
_entity_poly.pdbx_seq_one_letter_code
_entity_poly.pdbx_strand_id
1 'polypeptide(L)'
;ADDVVFSIGRALSDTSNFKPYLAGVKEARKVDELTVDIVTAGPAPVLVPQLTEVRIMSKAWSTKHNVLKPQDYKNKEETYAARNANGTGPFVLKSREADVKTVLVLNSNWWGKMDGNVNELVYQPIKQDGTRLAALLSGEVDFVLDPPPQDVPRLKRDPKIKVVEGNENRTIFFGFDQWRDELQYSSVKGKNPFKDLRVRQAFQLALDVNALKTQVMRGLATPTAVMFAPQVDGYDKALDAVVKPDRERAR
;
A
#
# COMPACT_ATOMS: atom_id res chain seq x y z
N ALA A 1 -6.32 4.37 -27.06
CA ALA A 1 -4.83 4.37 -27.03
C ALA A 1 -4.27 5.68 -26.47
N ASP A 2 -4.80 6.87 -26.84
CA ASP A 2 -4.24 8.16 -26.40
C ASP A 2 -4.23 8.33 -24.87
N ASP A 3 -5.26 7.86 -24.18
CA ASP A 3 -5.34 7.90 -22.70
C ASP A 3 -4.29 6.99 -22.05
N VAL A 4 -3.99 5.85 -22.67
CA VAL A 4 -2.95 4.92 -22.18
C VAL A 4 -1.56 5.54 -22.33
N VAL A 5 -1.24 6.04 -23.52
CA VAL A 5 0.05 6.73 -23.78
C VAL A 5 0.23 7.93 -22.84
N PHE A 6 -0.82 8.74 -22.67
CA PHE A 6 -0.82 9.86 -21.73
C PHE A 6 -0.56 9.41 -20.29
N SER A 7 -1.25 8.37 -19.83
CA SER A 7 -1.16 7.90 -18.43
C SER A 7 0.20 7.31 -18.12
N ILE A 8 0.78 6.51 -19.03
CA ILE A 8 2.14 5.98 -18.90
C ILE A 8 3.17 7.13 -18.88
N GLY A 9 3.07 8.08 -19.82
CA GLY A 9 3.96 9.25 -19.85
C GLY A 9 3.86 10.09 -18.57
N ARG A 10 2.64 10.27 -18.05
CA ARG A 10 2.40 10.96 -16.78
C ARG A 10 3.01 10.21 -15.60
N ALA A 11 2.89 8.88 -15.56
CA ALA A 11 3.47 8.04 -14.51
C ALA A 11 5.02 8.01 -14.55
N LEU A 12 5.64 8.19 -15.72
CA LEU A 12 7.08 8.29 -15.89
C LEU A 12 7.68 9.65 -15.51
N SER A 13 6.85 10.68 -15.31
CA SER A 13 7.34 12.04 -15.00
C SER A 13 8.04 12.13 -13.63
N ASP A 14 8.87 13.15 -13.45
CA ASP A 14 9.73 13.27 -12.27
C ASP A 14 8.98 13.52 -10.96
N THR A 15 7.80 14.13 -11.02
CA THR A 15 6.93 14.34 -9.84
C THR A 15 6.06 13.13 -9.51
N SER A 16 6.15 12.05 -10.30
CA SER A 16 5.30 10.87 -10.14
C SER A 16 5.85 9.87 -9.10
N ASN A 17 5.02 9.49 -8.16
CA ASN A 17 5.30 8.39 -7.24
C ASN A 17 5.14 7.00 -7.88
N PHE A 18 4.62 6.93 -9.13
CA PHE A 18 4.40 5.68 -9.86
C PHE A 18 5.59 5.29 -10.76
N LYS A 19 6.58 6.15 -10.91
CA LYS A 19 7.77 5.89 -11.71
C LYS A 19 8.49 4.55 -11.36
N PRO A 20 8.59 4.13 -10.09
CA PRO A 20 9.19 2.83 -9.74
C PRO A 20 8.47 1.62 -10.33
N TYR A 21 7.15 1.67 -10.53
CA TYR A 21 6.37 0.59 -11.16
C TYR A 21 6.62 0.47 -12.67
N LEU A 22 7.22 1.48 -13.27
CA LEU A 22 7.58 1.52 -14.69
C LEU A 22 9.09 1.45 -14.90
N ALA A 23 9.82 0.87 -13.95
CA ALA A 23 11.27 0.69 -14.07
C ALA A 23 11.60 -0.09 -15.34
N GLY A 24 12.48 0.46 -16.18
CA GLY A 24 12.83 -0.12 -17.48
C GLY A 24 11.91 0.24 -18.65
N VAL A 25 10.76 0.87 -18.41
CA VAL A 25 9.92 1.43 -19.48
C VAL A 25 10.57 2.72 -20.01
N LYS A 26 10.76 2.80 -21.32
CA LYS A 26 11.27 4.00 -22.01
C LYS A 26 10.13 4.93 -22.41
N GLU A 27 9.12 4.36 -23.05
CA GLU A 27 7.98 5.11 -23.57
C GLU A 27 6.77 4.20 -23.81
N ALA A 28 5.60 4.80 -24.00
CA ALA A 28 4.43 4.18 -24.62
C ALA A 28 4.15 4.84 -25.97
N ARG A 29 3.88 4.07 -27.01
CA ARG A 29 3.58 4.55 -28.37
C ARG A 29 2.22 4.08 -28.81
N LYS A 30 1.44 4.98 -29.36
CA LYS A 30 0.20 4.63 -30.08
C LYS A 30 0.57 3.95 -31.41
N VAL A 31 0.03 2.76 -31.63
CA VAL A 31 0.12 2.05 -32.93
C VAL A 31 -1.13 2.39 -33.75
N ASP A 32 -2.30 2.19 -33.14
CA ASP A 32 -3.61 2.53 -33.70
C ASP A 32 -4.59 2.96 -32.59
N GLU A 33 -5.89 3.05 -32.87
CA GLU A 33 -6.90 3.51 -31.89
C GLU A 33 -7.05 2.58 -30.67
N LEU A 34 -6.72 1.29 -30.81
CA LEU A 34 -6.89 0.29 -29.75
C LEU A 34 -5.58 -0.37 -29.31
N THR A 35 -4.47 -0.07 -29.99
CA THR A 35 -3.17 -0.71 -29.80
C THR A 35 -2.13 0.28 -29.32
N VAL A 36 -1.42 -0.09 -28.24
CA VAL A 36 -0.30 0.67 -27.68
C VAL A 36 0.88 -0.25 -27.45
N ASP A 37 2.06 0.16 -27.92
CA ASP A 37 3.33 -0.46 -27.58
C ASP A 37 3.91 0.18 -26.32
N ILE A 38 4.33 -0.63 -25.36
CA ILE A 38 5.16 -0.20 -24.23
C ILE A 38 6.58 -0.65 -24.50
N VAL A 39 7.46 0.30 -24.77
CA VAL A 39 8.86 0.05 -25.13
C VAL A 39 9.72 -0.01 -23.87
N THR A 40 10.44 -1.10 -23.69
CA THR A 40 11.31 -1.32 -22.55
C THR A 40 12.80 -1.29 -22.94
N ALA A 41 13.68 -1.03 -21.97
CA ALA A 41 15.12 -1.00 -22.19
C ALA A 41 15.73 -2.41 -22.41
N GLY A 42 15.01 -3.44 -21.96
CA GLY A 42 15.39 -4.85 -22.02
C GLY A 42 14.23 -5.72 -21.58
N PRO A 43 14.42 -7.02 -21.36
CA PRO A 43 13.39 -7.91 -20.84
C PRO A 43 12.80 -7.38 -19.52
N ALA A 44 11.48 -7.32 -19.40
CA ALA A 44 10.77 -6.79 -18.22
C ALA A 44 9.66 -7.76 -17.76
N PRO A 45 10.01 -8.92 -17.18
CA PRO A 45 9.05 -9.98 -16.85
C PRO A 45 7.99 -9.57 -15.82
N VAL A 46 8.30 -8.58 -14.97
CA VAL A 46 7.39 -8.08 -13.92
C VAL A 46 6.54 -6.89 -14.36
N LEU A 47 6.70 -6.41 -15.60
CA LEU A 47 6.00 -5.21 -16.07
C LEU A 47 4.47 -5.37 -16.03
N VAL A 48 3.95 -6.49 -16.51
CA VAL A 48 2.49 -6.70 -16.59
C VAL A 48 1.83 -6.65 -15.20
N PRO A 49 2.31 -7.36 -14.17
CA PRO A 49 1.85 -7.17 -12.80
C PRO A 49 1.97 -5.73 -12.29
N GLN A 50 3.08 -5.04 -12.59
CA GLN A 50 3.32 -3.66 -12.15
C GLN A 50 2.36 -2.65 -12.80
N LEU A 51 1.90 -2.90 -14.03
CA LEU A 51 0.93 -2.04 -14.71
C LEU A 51 -0.42 -1.99 -13.97
N THR A 52 -0.75 -2.95 -13.13
CA THR A 52 -1.98 -2.93 -12.31
C THR A 52 -2.02 -1.74 -11.36
N GLU A 53 -0.87 -1.18 -11.00
CA GLU A 53 -0.76 0.03 -10.16
C GLU A 53 -0.96 1.33 -10.95
N VAL A 54 -0.78 1.30 -12.26
CA VAL A 54 -0.85 2.48 -13.12
C VAL A 54 -2.28 2.65 -13.66
N ARG A 55 -3.05 3.52 -13.04
CA ARG A 55 -4.43 3.81 -13.44
C ARG A 55 -4.45 4.65 -14.73
N ILE A 56 -5.29 4.25 -15.67
CA ILE A 56 -5.49 5.00 -16.91
C ILE A 56 -6.40 6.19 -16.64
N MET A 57 -5.93 7.37 -16.98
CA MET A 57 -6.65 8.63 -16.86
C MET A 57 -7.09 9.14 -18.22
N SER A 58 -8.25 9.76 -18.29
CA SER A 58 -8.69 10.46 -19.50
C SER A 58 -7.81 11.67 -19.79
N LYS A 59 -7.13 11.68 -20.93
CA LYS A 59 -6.34 12.82 -21.40
C LYS A 59 -7.20 14.08 -21.59
N ALA A 60 -8.39 13.90 -22.15
CA ALA A 60 -9.33 15.01 -22.36
C ALA A 60 -9.78 15.66 -21.05
N TRP A 61 -10.16 14.85 -20.05
CA TRP A 61 -10.49 15.33 -18.71
C TRP A 61 -9.29 16.02 -18.05
N SER A 62 -8.12 15.42 -18.15
CA SER A 62 -6.90 15.96 -17.55
C SER A 62 -6.49 17.31 -18.17
N THR A 63 -6.67 17.45 -19.47
CA THR A 63 -6.46 18.73 -20.19
C THR A 63 -7.47 19.78 -19.73
N LYS A 64 -8.76 19.44 -19.72
CA LYS A 64 -9.84 20.33 -19.30
C LYS A 64 -9.62 20.93 -17.91
N HIS A 65 -9.09 20.14 -16.99
CA HIS A 65 -8.92 20.51 -15.58
C HIS A 65 -7.48 20.87 -15.19
N ASN A 66 -6.60 21.03 -16.19
CA ASN A 66 -5.18 21.39 -16.00
C ASN A 66 -4.43 20.43 -15.03
N VAL A 67 -4.64 19.13 -15.18
CA VAL A 67 -4.01 18.07 -14.35
C VAL A 67 -3.17 17.10 -15.18
N LEU A 68 -2.54 17.61 -16.23
CA LEU A 68 -1.69 16.83 -17.13
C LEU A 68 -0.47 16.22 -16.43
N LYS A 69 0.04 16.91 -15.41
CA LYS A 69 1.17 16.42 -14.58
C LYS A 69 0.65 15.83 -13.27
N PRO A 70 1.39 14.90 -12.66
CA PRO A 70 1.13 14.47 -11.28
C PRO A 70 1.26 15.66 -10.32
N GLN A 71 0.52 15.60 -9.21
CA GLN A 71 0.63 16.57 -8.13
C GLN A 71 2.04 16.56 -7.53
N ASP A 72 2.61 17.74 -7.32
CA ASP A 72 3.89 17.88 -6.63
C ASP A 72 3.68 18.00 -5.11
N TYR A 73 3.76 16.87 -4.44
CA TYR A 73 3.62 16.82 -2.98
C TYR A 73 4.76 17.51 -2.22
N LYS A 74 5.96 17.65 -2.84
CA LYS A 74 7.10 18.31 -2.20
C LYS A 74 6.86 19.82 -2.07
N ASN A 75 6.21 20.38 -3.08
CA ASN A 75 5.83 21.79 -3.10
C ASN A 75 4.44 22.06 -2.49
N LYS A 76 3.82 21.05 -1.84
CA LYS A 76 2.50 21.15 -1.23
C LYS A 76 1.41 21.63 -2.21
N GLU A 77 1.59 21.31 -3.49
CA GLU A 77 0.60 21.59 -4.53
C GLU A 77 -0.67 20.78 -4.26
N GLU A 78 -1.82 21.38 -4.48
CA GLU A 78 -3.10 20.67 -4.52
C GLU A 78 -3.75 20.90 -5.89
N THR A 79 -3.83 19.86 -6.70
CA THR A 79 -4.44 19.92 -8.02
C THR A 79 -5.93 19.62 -7.96
N TYR A 80 -6.66 19.97 -9.02
CA TYR A 80 -8.09 19.64 -9.17
C TYR A 80 -8.37 18.15 -8.97
N ALA A 81 -7.48 17.27 -9.42
CA ALA A 81 -7.61 15.81 -9.28
C ALA A 81 -7.52 15.32 -7.82
N ALA A 82 -7.02 16.13 -6.87
CA ALA A 82 -6.97 15.75 -5.47
C ALA A 82 -8.37 15.65 -4.83
N ARG A 83 -9.33 16.42 -5.33
CA ARG A 83 -10.71 16.47 -4.82
C ARG A 83 -11.75 15.99 -5.83
N ASN A 84 -11.34 15.72 -7.05
CA ASN A 84 -12.23 15.33 -8.14
C ASN A 84 -11.67 14.10 -8.85
N ALA A 85 -12.55 13.18 -9.20
CA ALA A 85 -12.19 11.98 -9.89
C ALA A 85 -13.04 11.78 -11.14
N ASN A 86 -12.48 11.09 -12.14
CA ASN A 86 -13.16 10.70 -13.37
C ASN A 86 -12.89 9.23 -13.65
N GLY A 87 -13.29 8.37 -12.72
CA GLY A 87 -13.14 6.92 -12.83
C GLY A 87 -14.26 6.28 -13.64
N THR A 88 -13.98 5.09 -14.17
CA THR A 88 -14.94 4.26 -14.92
C THR A 88 -15.45 3.07 -14.09
N GLY A 89 -15.23 3.08 -12.78
CA GLY A 89 -15.63 2.02 -11.88
C GLY A 89 -17.11 2.05 -11.48
N PRO A 90 -17.54 1.09 -10.64
CA PRO A 90 -18.93 0.98 -10.19
C PRO A 90 -19.38 2.14 -9.28
N PHE A 91 -18.45 2.90 -8.72
CA PHE A 91 -18.75 4.06 -7.90
C PHE A 91 -18.05 5.30 -8.46
N VAL A 92 -18.71 6.45 -8.31
CA VAL A 92 -18.18 7.78 -8.65
C VAL A 92 -18.03 8.63 -7.39
N LEU A 93 -17.03 9.50 -7.38
CA LEU A 93 -16.78 10.42 -6.28
C LEU A 93 -17.87 11.50 -6.25
N LYS A 94 -18.63 11.54 -5.16
CA LYS A 94 -19.64 12.58 -4.87
C LYS A 94 -19.03 13.78 -4.16
N SER A 95 -18.22 13.53 -3.14
CA SER A 95 -17.53 14.59 -2.40
C SER A 95 -16.30 14.04 -1.68
N ARG A 96 -15.32 14.91 -1.49
CA ARG A 96 -14.15 14.62 -0.66
C ARG A 96 -13.77 15.84 0.16
N GLU A 97 -13.75 15.65 1.46
CA GLU A 97 -13.12 16.53 2.44
C GLU A 97 -11.93 15.80 3.03
N ALA A 98 -10.72 16.34 2.80
CA ALA A 98 -9.48 15.68 3.19
C ALA A 98 -9.47 15.46 4.71
N ASP A 99 -9.02 14.27 5.13
CA ASP A 99 -8.95 13.82 6.53
C ASP A 99 -10.29 13.78 7.30
N VAL A 100 -11.41 14.10 6.67
CA VAL A 100 -12.74 14.10 7.27
C VAL A 100 -13.60 13.00 6.67
N LYS A 101 -13.92 13.09 5.37
CA LYS A 101 -14.86 12.17 4.73
C LYS A 101 -14.71 12.14 3.22
N THR A 102 -14.83 10.96 2.64
CA THR A 102 -14.98 10.75 1.19
C THR A 102 -16.28 10.01 0.94
N VAL A 103 -17.13 10.54 0.08
CA VAL A 103 -18.41 9.92 -0.30
C VAL A 103 -18.37 9.51 -1.75
N LEU A 104 -18.67 8.24 -1.99
CA LEU A 104 -18.79 7.63 -3.29
C LEU A 104 -20.23 7.16 -3.47
N VAL A 105 -20.80 7.33 -4.64
CA VAL A 105 -22.15 6.86 -4.99
C VAL A 105 -22.10 5.94 -6.20
N LEU A 106 -23.12 5.10 -6.34
CA LEU A 106 -23.22 4.17 -7.45
C LEU A 106 -23.14 4.92 -8.79
N ASN A 107 -22.32 4.40 -9.71
CA ASN A 107 -22.19 4.89 -11.06
C ASN A 107 -23.27 4.29 -11.96
N SER A 108 -24.31 5.05 -12.27
CA SER A 108 -25.40 4.59 -13.15
C SER A 108 -24.93 4.29 -14.59
N ASN A 109 -23.78 4.82 -14.99
CA ASN A 109 -23.18 4.61 -16.31
C ASN A 109 -22.06 3.56 -16.31
N TRP A 110 -21.94 2.79 -15.23
CA TRP A 110 -20.93 1.74 -15.19
C TRP A 110 -21.27 0.64 -16.21
N TRP A 111 -20.27 0.21 -16.95
CA TRP A 111 -20.37 -0.79 -18.02
C TRP A 111 -20.56 -2.23 -17.50
N GLY A 112 -20.32 -2.49 -16.23
CA GLY A 112 -20.50 -3.80 -15.60
C GLY A 112 -21.86 -3.94 -14.89
N LYS A 113 -22.04 -5.08 -14.21
CA LYS A 113 -23.22 -5.36 -13.39
C LYS A 113 -22.82 -5.32 -11.91
N MET A 114 -23.56 -4.55 -11.11
CA MET A 114 -23.38 -4.56 -9.67
C MET A 114 -24.11 -5.75 -9.06
N ASP A 115 -23.37 -6.65 -8.43
CA ASP A 115 -23.94 -7.84 -7.76
C ASP A 115 -24.26 -7.59 -6.27
N GLY A 116 -23.88 -6.43 -5.74
CA GLY A 116 -24.14 -6.02 -4.36
C GLY A 116 -25.32 -5.06 -4.21
N ASN A 117 -25.64 -4.72 -2.96
CA ASN A 117 -26.71 -3.82 -2.56
C ASN A 117 -26.23 -2.48 -2.03
N VAL A 118 -24.94 -2.18 -2.13
CA VAL A 118 -24.34 -0.92 -1.65
C VAL A 118 -24.54 0.16 -2.71
N ASN A 119 -25.22 1.24 -2.36
CA ASN A 119 -25.50 2.38 -3.25
C ASN A 119 -24.63 3.62 -2.92
N GLU A 120 -24.21 3.74 -1.68
CA GLU A 120 -23.32 4.81 -1.22
C GLU A 120 -22.24 4.20 -0.31
N LEU A 121 -21.01 4.65 -0.48
CA LEU A 121 -19.87 4.28 0.34
C LEU A 121 -19.32 5.56 0.97
N VAL A 122 -19.30 5.60 2.31
CA VAL A 122 -18.74 6.71 3.08
C VAL A 122 -17.43 6.24 3.73
N TYR A 123 -16.31 6.75 3.24
CA TYR A 123 -15.02 6.51 3.86
C TYR A 123 -14.71 7.62 4.87
N GLN A 124 -14.53 7.25 6.12
CA GLN A 124 -14.23 8.17 7.22
C GLN A 124 -12.95 7.71 7.94
N PRO A 125 -11.88 8.51 7.93
CA PRO A 125 -10.65 8.17 8.64
C PRO A 125 -10.83 8.40 10.14
N ILE A 126 -10.84 7.31 10.91
CA ILE A 126 -10.87 7.32 12.38
C ILE A 126 -9.52 6.81 12.88
N LYS A 127 -8.64 7.74 13.29
CA LYS A 127 -7.24 7.44 13.63
C LYS A 127 -7.09 6.59 14.89
N GLN A 128 -7.91 6.87 15.91
CA GLN A 128 -7.84 6.19 17.20
C GLN A 128 -8.51 4.83 17.14
N ASP A 129 -7.77 3.77 17.45
CA ASP A 129 -8.24 2.38 17.41
C ASP A 129 -9.48 2.15 18.26
N GLY A 130 -9.47 2.62 19.50
CA GLY A 130 -10.60 2.48 20.41
C GLY A 130 -11.87 3.17 19.90
N THR A 131 -11.74 4.39 19.34
CA THR A 131 -12.86 5.13 18.75
C THR A 131 -13.40 4.41 17.52
N ARG A 132 -12.51 3.93 16.65
CA ARG A 132 -12.90 3.19 15.45
C ARG A 132 -13.64 1.90 15.77
N LEU A 133 -13.19 1.18 16.81
CA LEU A 133 -13.85 -0.02 17.28
C LEU A 133 -15.22 0.28 17.93
N ALA A 134 -15.31 1.35 18.72
CA ALA A 134 -16.57 1.79 19.33
C ALA A 134 -17.60 2.15 18.24
N ALA A 135 -17.20 2.85 17.18
CA ALA A 135 -18.06 3.19 16.05
C ALA A 135 -18.61 1.94 15.35
N LEU A 136 -17.79 0.88 15.19
CA LEU A 136 -18.25 -0.40 14.64
C LEU A 136 -19.27 -1.08 15.57
N LEU A 137 -18.97 -1.14 16.86
CA LEU A 137 -19.83 -1.80 17.85
C LEU A 137 -21.17 -1.08 18.05
N SER A 138 -21.20 0.24 17.90
CA SER A 138 -22.43 1.05 17.98
C SER A 138 -23.25 1.03 16.67
N GLY A 139 -22.65 0.57 15.56
CA GLY A 139 -23.26 0.62 14.24
C GLY A 139 -23.17 2.00 13.57
N GLU A 140 -22.30 2.89 14.05
CA GLU A 140 -22.00 4.17 13.38
C GLU A 140 -21.23 3.93 12.06
N VAL A 141 -20.39 2.88 12.01
CA VAL A 141 -19.75 2.39 10.80
C VAL A 141 -20.07 0.91 10.59
N ASP A 142 -20.20 0.50 9.34
CA ASP A 142 -20.54 -0.88 8.94
C ASP A 142 -19.31 -1.75 8.72
N PHE A 143 -18.15 -1.14 8.50
CA PHE A 143 -16.93 -1.86 8.14
C PHE A 143 -15.68 -1.18 8.71
N VAL A 144 -14.77 -1.96 9.28
CA VAL A 144 -13.48 -1.50 9.80
C VAL A 144 -12.37 -2.35 9.21
N LEU A 145 -11.37 -1.70 8.63
CA LEU A 145 -10.10 -2.32 8.25
C LEU A 145 -9.15 -2.35 9.45
N ASP A 146 -8.34 -3.40 9.53
CA ASP A 146 -7.24 -3.55 10.49
C ASP A 146 -7.65 -3.28 11.94
N PRO A 147 -8.62 -4.02 12.52
CA PRO A 147 -8.91 -3.90 13.94
C PRO A 147 -7.69 -4.35 14.75
N PRO A 148 -7.46 -3.76 15.94
CA PRO A 148 -6.34 -4.17 16.79
C PRO A 148 -6.37 -5.67 17.09
N PRO A 149 -5.25 -6.39 16.97
CA PRO A 149 -5.20 -7.84 17.18
C PRO A 149 -5.76 -8.31 18.51
N GLN A 150 -5.60 -7.52 19.58
CA GLN A 150 -6.11 -7.84 20.90
C GLN A 150 -7.65 -7.82 20.98
N ASP A 151 -8.33 -7.09 20.10
CA ASP A 151 -9.78 -6.96 20.08
C ASP A 151 -10.46 -7.99 19.18
N VAL A 152 -9.73 -8.63 18.27
CA VAL A 152 -10.27 -9.64 17.34
C VAL A 152 -11.01 -10.78 18.06
N PRO A 153 -10.52 -11.37 19.17
CA PRO A 153 -11.26 -12.41 19.90
C PRO A 153 -12.60 -11.91 20.48
N ARG A 154 -12.69 -10.63 20.85
CA ARG A 154 -13.94 -10.01 21.29
C ARG A 154 -14.90 -9.82 20.15
N LEU A 155 -14.42 -9.30 19.00
CA LEU A 155 -15.23 -9.12 17.80
C LEU A 155 -15.82 -10.44 17.28
N LYS A 156 -15.02 -11.52 17.27
CA LYS A 156 -15.48 -12.87 16.86
C LYS A 156 -16.60 -13.43 17.73
N ARG A 157 -16.75 -12.95 18.96
CA ARG A 157 -17.83 -13.39 19.86
C ARG A 157 -19.11 -12.62 19.70
N ASP A 158 -19.08 -11.46 19.04
CA ASP A 158 -20.26 -10.66 18.78
C ASP A 158 -21.04 -11.23 17.58
N PRO A 159 -22.28 -11.70 17.76
CA PRO A 159 -23.07 -12.33 16.70
C PRO A 159 -23.46 -11.36 15.57
N LYS A 160 -23.31 -10.06 15.78
CA LYS A 160 -23.61 -9.01 14.80
C LYS A 160 -22.40 -8.68 13.92
N ILE A 161 -21.20 -9.16 14.28
CA ILE A 161 -19.95 -8.82 13.59
C ILE A 161 -19.37 -10.05 12.91
N LYS A 162 -19.05 -9.92 11.63
CA LYS A 162 -18.28 -10.90 10.88
C LYS A 162 -16.83 -10.44 10.79
N VAL A 163 -15.91 -11.21 11.38
CA VAL A 163 -14.47 -11.01 11.22
C VAL A 163 -13.98 -11.85 10.04
N VAL A 164 -13.35 -11.19 9.07
CA VAL A 164 -12.72 -11.85 7.91
C VAL A 164 -11.21 -11.68 8.06
N GLU A 165 -10.48 -12.77 7.99
CA GLU A 165 -9.03 -12.82 8.08
C GLU A 165 -8.43 -13.31 6.77
N GLY A 166 -7.30 -12.75 6.39
CA GLY A 166 -6.57 -13.14 5.19
C GLY A 166 -5.10 -12.76 5.27
N ASN A 167 -4.27 -13.45 4.50
CA ASN A 167 -2.87 -13.06 4.35
C ASN A 167 -2.76 -11.83 3.45
N GLU A 168 -1.87 -10.94 3.80
CA GLU A 168 -1.53 -9.76 2.98
C GLU A 168 -0.03 -9.74 2.64
N ASN A 169 0.33 -8.94 1.64
CA ASN A 169 1.72 -8.79 1.19
C ASN A 169 2.47 -7.72 2.00
N ARG A 170 2.17 -7.60 3.29
CA ARG A 170 2.83 -6.65 4.18
C ARG A 170 3.82 -7.37 5.08
N THR A 171 5.10 -6.98 4.99
CA THR A 171 6.15 -7.46 5.87
C THR A 171 6.54 -6.35 6.84
N ILE A 172 6.48 -6.62 8.15
CA ILE A 172 6.92 -5.70 9.19
C ILE A 172 8.34 -6.09 9.60
N PHE A 173 9.25 -5.13 9.54
CA PHE A 173 10.67 -5.37 9.75
C PHE A 173 11.36 -4.16 10.41
N PHE A 174 12.53 -4.39 10.99
CA PHE A 174 13.44 -3.32 11.41
C PHE A 174 14.43 -3.01 10.29
N GLY A 175 14.37 -1.79 9.75
CA GLY A 175 15.36 -1.28 8.81
C GLY A 175 16.52 -0.62 9.52
N PHE A 176 17.74 -1.00 9.17
CA PHE A 176 18.96 -0.40 9.73
C PHE A 176 19.61 0.53 8.72
N ASP A 177 19.83 1.79 9.13
CA ASP A 177 20.65 2.72 8.36
C ASP A 177 22.12 2.26 8.39
N GLN A 178 22.60 1.74 7.26
CA GLN A 178 23.97 1.26 7.12
C GLN A 178 24.85 2.25 6.32
N TRP A 179 24.25 3.32 5.82
CA TRP A 179 24.92 4.25 4.91
C TRP A 179 25.58 5.42 5.62
N ARG A 180 24.88 6.11 6.55
CA ARG A 180 25.41 7.28 7.25
C ARG A 180 26.55 6.92 8.18
N ASP A 181 27.50 7.86 8.36
CA ASP A 181 28.59 7.68 9.34
C ASP A 181 28.11 7.90 10.77
N GLU A 182 27.13 8.77 10.95
CA GLU A 182 26.44 9.01 12.22
C GLU A 182 24.91 8.91 12.03
N LEU A 183 24.23 8.30 13.00
CA LEU A 183 22.77 8.19 13.00
C LEU A 183 22.12 9.51 13.37
N GLN A 184 21.21 9.99 12.54
CA GLN A 184 20.59 11.33 12.64
C GLN A 184 19.81 11.52 13.95
N TYR A 185 19.08 10.51 14.41
CA TYR A 185 18.18 10.59 15.58
C TYR A 185 18.62 9.68 16.73
N SER A 186 19.90 9.32 16.81
CA SER A 186 20.43 8.44 17.84
C SER A 186 20.96 9.22 19.04
N SER A 187 20.86 8.62 20.24
CA SER A 187 21.59 9.06 21.41
C SER A 187 23.10 8.77 21.33
N VAL A 188 23.49 7.80 20.48
CA VAL A 188 24.90 7.49 20.20
C VAL A 188 25.43 8.47 19.17
N LYS A 189 26.38 9.34 19.57
CA LYS A 189 26.96 10.36 18.74
C LYS A 189 28.30 9.95 18.15
N GLY A 190 28.66 10.57 17.01
CA GLY A 190 29.97 10.36 16.35
C GLY A 190 30.13 9.02 15.65
N LYS A 191 29.12 8.17 15.61
CA LYS A 191 29.20 6.86 14.94
C LYS A 191 27.83 6.28 14.56
N ASN A 192 27.88 5.31 13.65
CA ASN A 192 26.73 4.48 13.28
C ASN A 192 27.01 3.00 13.67
N PRO A 193 26.46 2.52 14.77
CA PRO A 193 26.67 1.13 15.21
C PRO A 193 26.17 0.11 14.18
N PHE A 194 25.16 0.45 13.37
CA PHE A 194 24.58 -0.49 12.40
C PHE A 194 25.45 -0.75 11.16
N LYS A 195 26.55 -0.03 10.98
CA LYS A 195 27.59 -0.40 10.01
C LYS A 195 28.29 -1.71 10.40
N ASP A 196 28.38 -2.02 11.69
CA ASP A 196 28.94 -3.31 12.17
C ASP A 196 27.91 -4.44 12.01
N LEU A 197 28.28 -5.47 11.27
CA LEU A 197 27.45 -6.65 11.05
C LEU A 197 27.08 -7.35 12.36
N ARG A 198 27.98 -7.39 13.34
CA ARG A 198 27.75 -8.03 14.65
C ARG A 198 26.59 -7.38 15.39
N VAL A 199 26.48 -6.05 15.32
CA VAL A 199 25.37 -5.30 15.93
C VAL A 199 24.03 -5.68 15.28
N ARG A 200 23.98 -5.78 13.95
CA ARG A 200 22.75 -6.20 13.25
C ARG A 200 22.37 -7.65 13.58
N GLN A 201 23.37 -8.54 13.64
CA GLN A 201 23.16 -9.95 14.06
C GLN A 201 22.69 -10.05 15.52
N ALA A 202 23.22 -9.23 16.41
CA ALA A 202 22.78 -9.18 17.80
C ALA A 202 21.30 -8.78 17.91
N PHE A 203 20.84 -7.78 17.13
CA PHE A 203 19.42 -7.43 17.05
C PHE A 203 18.57 -8.61 16.59
N GLN A 204 18.99 -9.31 15.53
CA GLN A 204 18.26 -10.47 15.01
C GLN A 204 18.16 -11.60 16.06
N LEU A 205 19.26 -11.90 16.76
CA LEU A 205 19.31 -12.95 17.77
C LEU A 205 18.53 -12.59 19.05
N ALA A 206 18.40 -11.29 19.35
CA ALA A 206 17.64 -10.83 20.51
C ALA A 206 16.12 -10.91 20.31
N LEU A 207 15.64 -10.93 19.07
CA LEU A 207 14.22 -10.91 18.73
C LEU A 207 13.62 -12.32 18.72
N ASP A 208 12.58 -12.52 19.52
CA ASP A 208 11.74 -13.70 19.47
C ASP A 208 10.48 -13.40 18.64
N VAL A 209 10.53 -13.66 17.34
CA VAL A 209 9.41 -13.40 16.43
C VAL A 209 8.21 -14.33 16.67
N ASN A 210 8.43 -15.52 17.29
CA ASN A 210 7.32 -16.39 17.68
C ASN A 210 6.59 -15.86 18.92
N ALA A 211 7.32 -15.30 19.87
CA ALA A 211 6.72 -14.58 20.98
C ALA A 211 5.93 -13.34 20.49
N LEU A 212 6.47 -12.58 19.55
CA LEU A 212 5.74 -11.47 18.91
C LEU A 212 4.44 -11.95 18.24
N LYS A 213 4.49 -13.05 17.46
CA LYS A 213 3.29 -13.66 16.87
C LYS A 213 2.26 -13.99 17.93
N THR A 214 2.64 -14.68 19.00
CA THR A 214 1.67 -15.22 19.96
C THR A 214 1.18 -14.18 20.96
N GLN A 215 2.08 -13.38 21.51
CA GLN A 215 1.75 -12.46 22.61
C GLN A 215 1.28 -11.09 22.13
N VAL A 216 1.86 -10.56 21.05
CA VAL A 216 1.51 -9.24 20.51
C VAL A 216 0.45 -9.37 19.44
N MET A 217 0.70 -10.19 18.43
CA MET A 217 -0.18 -10.33 17.25
C MET A 217 -1.32 -11.33 17.46
N ARG A 218 -1.41 -11.96 18.63
CA ARG A 218 -2.49 -12.92 18.97
C ARG A 218 -2.68 -14.03 17.93
N GLY A 219 -1.58 -14.46 17.30
CA GLY A 219 -1.60 -15.47 16.24
C GLY A 219 -1.82 -14.93 14.83
N LEU A 220 -2.16 -13.65 14.68
CA LEU A 220 -2.54 -13.00 13.41
C LEU A 220 -1.31 -12.50 12.60
N ALA A 221 -0.19 -13.21 12.70
CA ALA A 221 1.01 -12.93 11.92
C ALA A 221 1.75 -14.21 11.60
N THR A 222 2.51 -14.21 10.51
CA THR A 222 3.41 -15.30 10.14
C THR A 222 4.85 -14.83 10.29
N PRO A 223 5.66 -15.42 11.18
CA PRO A 223 7.09 -15.14 11.25
C PRO A 223 7.76 -15.46 9.92
N THR A 224 8.64 -14.60 9.47
CA THR A 224 9.38 -14.78 8.22
C THR A 224 10.80 -14.23 8.34
N ALA A 225 11.72 -14.79 7.57
CA ALA A 225 13.10 -14.32 7.43
C ALA A 225 13.33 -13.55 6.13
N VAL A 226 12.31 -13.44 5.28
CA VAL A 226 12.39 -12.79 3.96
C VAL A 226 11.39 -11.64 3.83
N MET A 227 11.64 -10.76 2.88
CA MET A 227 10.80 -9.57 2.63
C MET A 227 9.57 -9.87 1.77
N PHE A 228 9.45 -11.08 1.24
CA PHE A 228 8.36 -11.49 0.34
C PHE A 228 7.43 -12.45 1.05
N ALA A 229 6.13 -12.16 0.98
CA ALA A 229 5.11 -13.09 1.47
C ALA A 229 5.03 -14.35 0.58
N PRO A 230 4.59 -15.51 1.11
CA PRO A 230 4.53 -16.76 0.35
C PRO A 230 3.71 -16.74 -0.94
N GLN A 231 2.77 -15.81 -1.06
CA GLN A 231 1.92 -15.63 -2.24
C GLN A 231 2.53 -14.72 -3.31
N VAL A 232 3.73 -14.17 -3.08
CA VAL A 232 4.43 -13.29 -4.02
C VAL A 232 5.33 -14.11 -4.93
N ASP A 233 5.29 -13.85 -6.23
CA ASP A 233 6.18 -14.48 -7.20
C ASP A 233 7.65 -14.27 -6.83
N GLY A 234 8.43 -15.35 -6.86
CA GLY A 234 9.82 -15.33 -6.44
C GLY A 234 10.06 -15.68 -4.96
N TYR A 235 9.00 -15.96 -4.18
CA TYR A 235 9.18 -16.50 -2.84
C TYR A 235 9.84 -17.88 -2.88
N ASP A 236 10.90 -18.04 -2.10
CA ASP A 236 11.57 -19.32 -1.89
C ASP A 236 11.54 -19.71 -0.41
N LYS A 237 10.81 -20.78 -0.12
CA LYS A 237 10.69 -21.31 1.24
C LYS A 237 12.04 -21.74 1.85
N ALA A 238 13.01 -22.12 1.03
CA ALA A 238 14.33 -22.50 1.52
C ALA A 238 15.10 -21.32 2.11
N LEU A 239 14.81 -20.10 1.64
CA LEU A 239 15.38 -18.86 2.17
C LEU A 239 14.64 -18.33 3.39
N ASP A 240 13.42 -18.79 3.64
CA ASP A 240 12.57 -18.34 4.76
C ASP A 240 12.84 -19.12 6.05
N ALA A 241 14.10 -19.18 6.44
CA ALA A 241 14.56 -19.84 7.65
C ALA A 241 14.62 -18.85 8.81
N VAL A 242 13.53 -18.77 9.57
CA VAL A 242 13.46 -17.91 10.77
C VAL A 242 14.54 -18.29 11.78
N VAL A 243 15.36 -17.32 12.13
CA VAL A 243 16.45 -17.50 13.13
C VAL A 243 15.84 -17.67 14.52
N LYS A 244 16.31 -18.69 15.24
CA LYS A 244 15.93 -18.87 16.65
C LYS A 244 16.59 -17.79 17.51
N PRO A 245 15.88 -17.23 18.50
CA PRO A 245 16.47 -16.26 19.41
C PRO A 245 17.57 -16.90 20.25
N ASP A 246 18.66 -16.18 20.41
CA ASP A 246 19.81 -16.56 21.25
C ASP A 246 20.34 -15.30 21.95
N ARG A 247 19.82 -15.04 23.14
CA ARG A 247 20.11 -13.80 23.87
C ARG A 247 21.55 -13.78 24.42
N GLU A 248 22.13 -14.94 24.70
CA GLU A 248 23.52 -15.02 25.19
C GLU A 248 24.50 -14.65 24.07
N ARG A 249 24.27 -15.18 22.87
CA ARG A 249 25.06 -14.82 21.69
C ARG A 249 24.81 -13.38 21.21
N ALA A 250 23.65 -12.81 21.50
CA ALA A 250 23.31 -11.44 21.16
C ALA A 250 24.03 -10.38 22.02
N ARG A 251 24.57 -10.77 23.18
CA ARG A 251 25.36 -9.92 24.08
C ARG A 251 26.85 -9.86 23.66
#